data_a40b811f45943be59124b6352a1a5abb
#
_entry.id   a40b811f45943be59124b6352a1a5abb
#
_cell.length_a   1.000
_cell.length_b   1.000
_cell.length_c   1.000
_cell.angle_alpha   90.00
_cell.angle_beta   90.00
_cell.angle_gamma   90.00
#
_symmetry.space_group_name_H-M   'P 1'
#
loop_
_entity.id
_entity.type
_entity.pdbx_description
1 polymer ?
#
loop_
_entity_poly.entity_id
_entity_poly.type
_entity_poly.pdbx_seq_one_letter_code
_entity_poly.pdbx_strand_id
1 'polypeptide(L)'
;QYRHDYGCYNFKAHVSLAHYRDICNLYIKHNKENLSNLFYNTNITETDGDLTFGNLSAINSNAKYMRHTFDGAKCDNGALRLDDNFFSKLPKIQDVRYCFANISLAKPIPFDFFRKRYDNINT
;
A
#
# COMPACT_ATOMS: atom_id res chain seq x y z
N GLN A 1 4.46 -14.56 -15.77
CA GLN A 1 3.18 -15.24 -15.53
C GLN A 1 2.16 -14.29 -14.93
N TYR A 2 1.06 -14.13 -15.58
CA TYR A 2 0.03 -13.24 -15.13
C TYR A 2 -1.00 -13.97 -14.30
N ARG A 3 -1.43 -13.36 -13.21
CA ARG A 3 -2.42 -13.98 -12.33
C ARG A 3 -3.76 -13.29 -12.46
N HIS A 4 -4.84 -14.01 -12.23
CA HIS A 4 -6.17 -13.42 -12.17
C HIS A 4 -6.27 -12.43 -11.03
N ASP A 5 -5.57 -12.70 -9.94
CA ASP A 5 -5.51 -11.85 -8.78
C ASP A 5 -4.28 -10.96 -8.89
N TYR A 6 -4.48 -9.73 -9.27
CA TYR A 6 -3.39 -8.77 -9.44
C TYR A 6 -2.64 -8.51 -8.14
N GLY A 7 -3.25 -8.73 -7.00
CA GLY A 7 -2.59 -8.55 -5.73
C GLY A 7 -1.41 -9.48 -5.51
N CYS A 8 -1.30 -10.53 -6.30
CA CYS A 8 -0.15 -11.43 -6.23
C CYS A 8 0.96 -11.05 -7.20
N TYR A 9 0.75 -10.07 -8.04
CA TYR A 9 1.75 -9.61 -8.97
C TYR A 9 2.78 -8.74 -8.26
N ASN A 10 4.03 -8.94 -8.58
CA ASN A 10 5.14 -8.31 -7.88
C ASN A 10 5.92 -7.41 -8.85
N PHE A 11 5.89 -6.10 -8.61
CA PHE A 11 6.62 -5.11 -9.40
C PHE A 11 7.96 -4.80 -8.75
N LYS A 12 8.86 -5.76 -8.76
CA LYS A 12 10.08 -5.70 -7.97
C LYS A 12 11.02 -4.54 -8.20
N ALA A 13 11.07 -3.98 -9.38
CA ALA A 13 12.16 -3.11 -9.71
C ALA A 13 11.79 -1.64 -9.52
N HIS A 14 11.43 -1.02 -10.60
CA HIS A 14 11.16 0.40 -10.61
C HIS A 14 9.82 0.66 -11.26
N VAL A 15 9.04 1.51 -10.62
CA VAL A 15 7.74 1.92 -11.12
C VAL A 15 7.71 3.44 -11.04
N SER A 16 7.46 4.12 -12.15
CA SER A 16 7.35 5.58 -12.10
C SER A 16 6.14 6.00 -11.27
N LEU A 17 6.17 7.21 -10.77
CA LEU A 17 5.04 7.74 -10.00
C LEU A 17 3.75 7.70 -10.82
N ALA A 18 3.81 8.05 -12.11
CA ALA A 18 2.63 7.99 -12.97
C ALA A 18 2.10 6.56 -13.09
N HIS A 19 2.99 5.61 -13.30
CA HIS A 19 2.60 4.20 -13.40
C HIS A 19 2.05 3.66 -12.07
N TYR A 20 2.67 4.07 -10.96
CA TYR A 20 2.17 3.73 -9.63
C TYR A 20 0.70 4.17 -9.47
N ARG A 21 0.42 5.41 -9.88
CA ARG A 21 -0.95 5.93 -9.80
C ARG A 21 -1.91 5.18 -10.72
N ASP A 22 -1.45 4.82 -11.90
CA ASP A 22 -2.26 4.04 -12.83
C ASP A 22 -2.59 2.66 -12.29
N ILE A 23 -1.62 2.01 -11.64
CA ILE A 23 -1.84 0.72 -11.00
C ILE A 23 -2.87 0.84 -9.89
N CYS A 24 -2.74 1.85 -9.04
CA CYS A 24 -3.71 2.09 -7.97
C CYS A 24 -5.12 2.29 -8.54
N ASN A 25 -5.23 3.11 -9.57
CA ASN A 25 -6.52 3.37 -10.21
C ASN A 25 -7.12 2.11 -10.84
N LEU A 26 -6.28 1.26 -11.40
CA LEU A 26 -6.71 0.01 -11.98
C LEU A 26 -7.32 -0.91 -10.93
N TYR A 27 -6.67 -1.01 -9.76
CA TYR A 27 -7.17 -1.83 -8.66
C TYR A 27 -8.49 -1.30 -8.12
N ILE A 28 -8.65 0.01 -8.07
CA ILE A 28 -9.89 0.64 -7.69
C ILE A 28 -11.00 0.33 -8.71
N LYS A 29 -10.70 0.55 -9.97
CA LYS A 29 -11.65 0.33 -11.07
C LYS A 29 -12.20 -1.08 -11.06
N HIS A 30 -11.37 -2.06 -10.74
CA HIS A 30 -11.75 -3.46 -10.73
C HIS A 30 -12.14 -3.97 -9.35
N ASN A 31 -12.28 -3.09 -8.36
CA ASN A 31 -12.68 -3.42 -7.00
C ASN A 31 -11.86 -4.58 -6.41
N LYS A 32 -10.55 -4.55 -6.63
CA LYS A 32 -9.68 -5.64 -6.19
C LYS A 32 -9.64 -5.74 -4.67
N GLU A 33 -9.79 -6.96 -4.18
CA GLU A 33 -9.75 -7.26 -2.76
C GLU A 33 -8.34 -7.58 -2.26
N ASN A 34 -7.51 -8.14 -3.12
CA ASN A 34 -6.18 -8.60 -2.73
C ASN A 34 -5.12 -7.71 -3.35
N LEU A 35 -4.42 -6.96 -2.49
CA LEU A 35 -3.31 -6.10 -2.88
C LEU A 35 -1.98 -6.64 -2.36
N SER A 36 -1.96 -7.88 -1.90
CA SER A 36 -0.75 -8.48 -1.33
C SER A 36 0.38 -8.48 -2.32
N ASN A 37 1.56 -8.11 -1.86
CA ASN A 37 2.81 -8.06 -2.63
C ASN A 37 2.82 -7.05 -3.79
N LEU A 38 1.84 -6.19 -3.88
CA LEU A 38 1.67 -5.32 -5.07
C LEU A 38 2.91 -4.46 -5.33
N PHE A 39 3.44 -3.83 -4.31
CA PHE A 39 4.64 -2.98 -4.41
C PHE A 39 5.79 -3.51 -3.56
N TYR A 40 5.84 -4.81 -3.39
CA TYR A 40 6.91 -5.47 -2.64
C TYR A 40 8.26 -5.17 -3.29
N ASN A 41 9.22 -4.69 -2.51
CA ASN A 41 10.57 -4.32 -2.97
C ASN A 41 10.58 -3.39 -4.18
N THR A 42 9.60 -2.53 -4.29
CA THR A 42 9.47 -1.62 -5.42
C THR A 42 10.03 -0.25 -5.08
N ASN A 43 10.83 0.32 -5.98
CA ASN A 43 11.22 1.71 -5.91
C ASN A 43 10.29 2.54 -6.80
N ILE A 44 9.56 3.47 -6.19
CA ILE A 44 8.68 4.36 -6.94
C ILE A 44 9.51 5.56 -7.37
N THR A 45 9.77 5.65 -8.66
CA THR A 45 10.67 6.66 -9.22
C THR A 45 9.94 7.93 -9.61
N GLU A 46 10.70 8.98 -9.88
CA GLU A 46 10.18 10.26 -10.35
C GLU A 46 9.28 10.95 -9.34
N THR A 47 9.47 10.61 -8.07
CA THR A 47 8.84 11.31 -6.97
C THR A 47 9.70 12.54 -6.61
N ASP A 48 9.06 13.59 -6.15
CA ASP A 48 9.71 14.83 -5.77
C ASP A 48 9.39 15.13 -4.31
N GLY A 49 9.93 14.30 -3.43
CA GLY A 49 9.68 14.40 -2.01
C GLY A 49 8.92 13.20 -1.49
N ASP A 50 8.32 13.37 -0.32
CA ASP A 50 7.61 12.27 0.33
C ASP A 50 6.40 11.81 -0.45
N LEU A 51 6.16 10.51 -0.47
CA LEU A 51 5.00 9.91 -1.11
C LEU A 51 4.04 9.40 -0.05
N THR A 52 2.82 9.90 -0.09
CA THR A 52 1.78 9.48 0.83
C THR A 52 0.98 8.33 0.22
N PHE A 53 0.77 7.29 1.01
CA PHE A 53 -0.02 6.13 0.58
C PHE A 53 -1.53 6.39 0.55
N GLY A 54 -1.96 7.60 0.86
CA GLY A 54 -3.37 7.93 0.97
C GLY A 54 -4.19 7.63 -0.27
N ASN A 55 -3.60 7.75 -1.44
CA ASN A 55 -4.34 7.51 -2.68
C ASN A 55 -4.88 6.08 -2.77
N LEU A 56 -4.06 5.10 -2.42
CA LEU A 56 -4.50 3.70 -2.47
C LEU A 56 -5.60 3.45 -1.44
N SER A 57 -5.42 3.93 -0.22
CA SER A 57 -6.41 3.73 0.83
C SER A 57 -7.69 4.54 0.61
N ALA A 58 -7.58 5.71 -0.01
CA ALA A 58 -8.71 6.62 -0.16
C ALA A 58 -9.84 6.04 -1.00
N ILE A 59 -9.53 5.10 -1.83
CA ILE A 59 -10.43 4.73 -2.90
C ILE A 59 -10.70 3.24 -3.03
N ASN A 60 -9.93 2.38 -2.41
CA ASN A 60 -10.19 0.95 -2.53
C ASN A 60 -10.88 0.40 -1.28
N SER A 61 -12.15 0.73 -1.13
CA SER A 61 -12.93 0.30 0.03
C SER A 61 -13.16 -1.22 0.07
N ASN A 62 -12.84 -1.95 -0.99
CA ASN A 62 -13.00 -3.40 -1.06
C ASN A 62 -11.74 -4.16 -0.65
N ALA A 63 -10.64 -3.47 -0.39
CA ALA A 63 -9.39 -4.13 -0.03
C ALA A 63 -9.56 -4.97 1.23
N LYS A 64 -9.14 -6.23 1.15
CA LYS A 64 -9.15 -7.17 2.27
C LYS A 64 -7.76 -7.62 2.66
N TYR A 65 -6.88 -7.79 1.70
CA TYR A 65 -5.57 -8.39 1.92
C TYR A 65 -4.47 -7.47 1.40
N MET A 66 -3.58 -7.08 2.31
CA MET A 66 -2.45 -6.21 1.98
C MET A 66 -1.15 -6.75 2.57
N ARG A 67 -0.99 -8.07 2.58
CA ARG A 67 0.21 -8.69 3.11
C ARG A 67 1.40 -8.32 2.22
N HIS A 68 2.45 -7.76 2.80
CA HIS A 68 3.66 -7.34 2.09
C HIS A 68 3.43 -6.30 0.98
N THR A 69 2.32 -5.59 1.00
CA THR A 69 1.99 -4.69 -0.12
C THR A 69 3.07 -3.64 -0.35
N PHE A 70 3.59 -3.05 0.70
CA PHE A 70 4.64 -2.04 0.62
C PHE A 70 5.94 -2.49 1.29
N ASP A 71 6.09 -3.79 1.54
CA ASP A 71 7.29 -4.33 2.18
C ASP A 71 8.51 -4.03 1.32
N GLY A 72 9.47 -3.29 1.87
CA GLY A 72 10.68 -2.92 1.15
C GLY A 72 10.49 -1.84 0.09
N ALA A 73 9.33 -1.22 0.02
CA ALA A 73 9.07 -0.15 -0.94
C ALA A 73 9.80 1.14 -0.55
N LYS A 74 10.14 1.93 -1.54
CA LYS A 74 10.76 3.24 -1.33
C LYS A 74 10.40 4.17 -2.48
N CYS A 75 10.66 5.46 -2.30
CA CYS A 75 10.46 6.43 -3.35
C CYS A 75 11.69 7.31 -3.50
N ASP A 76 11.84 7.93 -4.66
CA ASP A 76 12.97 8.84 -4.93
C ASP A 76 12.79 10.14 -4.15
N ASN A 77 13.92 10.70 -3.70
CA ASN A 77 13.97 12.05 -3.13
C ASN A 77 13.07 12.29 -1.91
N GLY A 78 12.69 11.25 -1.23
CA GLY A 78 11.85 11.40 -0.04
C GLY A 78 11.61 10.08 0.64
N ALA A 79 10.75 10.11 1.63
CA ALA A 79 10.36 8.93 2.39
C ALA A 79 8.88 8.64 2.17
N LEU A 80 8.48 7.44 2.51
CA LEU A 80 7.07 7.06 2.46
C LEU A 80 6.35 7.64 3.67
N ARG A 81 5.11 8.01 3.48
CA ARG A 81 4.32 8.64 4.54
C ARG A 81 2.95 7.98 4.62
N LEU A 82 2.54 7.61 5.82
CA LEU A 82 1.21 7.08 6.04
C LEU A 82 0.24 8.19 6.38
N ASP A 83 -0.92 8.15 5.75
CA ASP A 83 -2.04 8.99 6.09
C ASP A 83 -2.59 8.53 7.45
N ASP A 84 -2.87 9.44 8.36
CA ASP A 84 -3.42 9.12 9.68
C ASP A 84 -4.75 8.35 9.57
N ASN A 85 -5.46 8.54 8.48
CA ASN A 85 -6.74 7.87 8.23
C ASN A 85 -6.62 6.65 7.35
N PHE A 86 -5.41 6.12 7.19
CA PHE A 86 -5.17 5.05 6.22
C PHE A 86 -6.18 3.91 6.35
N PHE A 87 -6.31 3.33 7.53
CA PHE A 87 -7.20 2.18 7.72
C PHE A 87 -8.66 2.54 7.84
N SER A 88 -8.99 3.79 8.19
CA SER A 88 -10.39 4.18 8.27
C SER A 88 -11.07 4.17 6.90
N LYS A 89 -10.29 4.24 5.85
CA LYS A 89 -10.79 4.20 4.47
C LYS A 89 -10.84 2.80 3.90
N LEU A 90 -10.44 1.80 4.68
CA LEU A 90 -10.39 0.40 4.27
C LEU A 90 -11.27 -0.45 5.20
N PRO A 91 -12.59 -0.29 5.12
CA PRO A 91 -13.49 -0.91 6.10
C PRO A 91 -13.50 -2.43 6.07
N LYS A 92 -13.05 -3.05 4.98
CA LYS A 92 -13.06 -4.50 4.81
C LYS A 92 -11.70 -5.14 5.04
N ILE A 93 -10.70 -4.37 5.44
CA ILE A 93 -9.33 -4.89 5.56
C ILE A 93 -9.25 -5.98 6.64
N GLN A 94 -8.57 -7.06 6.32
CA GLN A 94 -8.45 -8.23 7.20
C GLN A 94 -7.01 -8.60 7.50
N ASP A 95 -6.11 -8.40 6.55
CA ASP A 95 -4.72 -8.84 6.67
C ASP A 95 -3.78 -7.75 6.18
N VAL A 96 -3.00 -7.20 7.12
CA VAL A 96 -1.98 -6.20 6.83
C VAL A 96 -0.61 -6.66 7.31
N ARG A 97 -0.41 -7.98 7.46
CA ARG A 97 0.88 -8.48 7.95
C ARG A 97 2.00 -8.07 7.01
N TYR A 98 3.05 -7.54 7.58
CA TYR A 98 4.24 -7.09 6.87
C TYR A 98 3.98 -6.01 5.81
N CYS A 99 2.80 -5.39 5.84
CA CYS A 99 2.45 -4.40 4.81
C CYS A 99 3.47 -3.27 4.72
N PHE A 100 3.98 -2.84 5.86
CA PHE A 100 4.94 -1.74 5.95
C PHE A 100 6.29 -2.18 6.50
N ALA A 101 6.63 -3.45 6.36
CA ALA A 101 7.91 -3.96 6.82
C ALA A 101 9.04 -3.40 5.94
N ASN A 102 10.22 -3.24 6.55
CA ASN A 102 11.43 -2.87 5.82
C ASN A 102 11.31 -1.59 5.00
N ILE A 103 10.58 -0.60 5.52
CA ILE A 103 10.48 0.71 4.86
C ILE A 103 10.92 1.81 5.81
N SER A 104 11.30 2.94 5.22
CA SER A 104 11.61 4.15 5.95
C SER A 104 10.41 5.09 5.84
N LEU A 105 9.82 5.43 6.97
CA LEU A 105 8.70 6.34 7.00
C LEU A 105 9.15 7.75 7.34
N ALA A 106 8.47 8.73 6.78
CA ALA A 106 8.76 10.14 7.03
C ALA A 106 8.57 10.51 8.50
N LYS A 107 7.66 9.83 9.19
CA LYS A 107 7.47 9.97 10.62
C LYS A 107 7.01 8.64 11.21
N PRO A 108 7.22 8.43 12.53
CA PRO A 108 6.82 7.18 13.16
C PRO A 108 5.32 6.90 13.03
N ILE A 109 4.97 5.63 12.99
CA ILE A 109 3.58 5.21 13.05
C ILE A 109 3.08 5.46 14.48
N PRO A 110 1.95 6.17 14.67
CA PRO A 110 1.37 6.33 16.01
C PRO A 110 1.06 4.97 16.62
N PHE A 111 1.30 4.83 17.94
CA PHE A 111 1.13 3.51 18.54
C PHE A 111 -0.31 2.99 18.47
N ASP A 112 -1.29 3.86 18.34
CA ASP A 112 -2.70 3.47 18.24
C ASP A 112 -3.18 3.33 16.79
N PHE A 113 -2.28 3.42 15.82
CA PHE A 113 -2.61 3.39 14.39
C PHE A 113 -3.40 2.15 14.03
N PHE A 114 -2.94 0.98 14.46
CA PHE A 114 -3.61 -0.29 14.18
C PHE A 114 -4.79 -0.53 15.11
N ARG A 115 -4.75 0.03 16.31
CA ARG A 115 -5.79 -0.20 17.30
C ARG A 115 -7.16 0.28 16.83
N LYS A 116 -7.20 1.34 16.06
CA LYS A 116 -8.46 1.91 15.57
C LYS A 116 -9.28 0.94 14.74
N ARG A 117 -8.64 -0.10 14.21
CA ARG A 117 -9.28 -1.10 13.37
C ARG A 117 -8.98 -2.50 13.87
N TYR A 118 -8.74 -2.62 15.16
CA TYR A 118 -8.28 -3.87 15.75
C TYR A 118 -9.19 -5.06 15.43
N ASP A 119 -10.49 -4.86 15.49
CA ASP A 119 -11.45 -5.94 15.29
C ASP A 119 -11.46 -6.46 13.85
N ASN A 120 -10.91 -5.70 12.93
CA ASN A 120 -11.01 -6.01 11.50
C ASN A 120 -9.65 -6.32 10.87
N ILE A 121 -8.57 -6.33 11.65
CA ILE A 121 -7.23 -6.41 11.08
C ILE A 121 -6.43 -7.53 11.71
N ASN A 122 -5.85 -8.37 10.86
CA ASN A 122 -4.82 -9.32 11.25
C ASN A 122 -3.46 -8.66 11.09
N THR A 123 -2.77 -8.45 12.18
CA THR A 123 -1.45 -7.87 12.17
C THR A 123 -0.41 -8.84 12.68
#